data_5b55cbaf68bfaf3ea344e04903ef069a
#
_entry.id   5b55cbaf68bfaf3ea344e04903ef069a
#
_cell.length_a   1.000
_cell.length_b   1.000
_cell.length_c   1.000
_cell.angle_alpha   90.00
_cell.angle_beta   90.00
_cell.angle_gamma   90.00
#
_symmetry.space_group_name_H-M   'P 1'
#
loop_
_entity.id
_entity.type
_entity.pdbx_description
1 polymer ?
#
loop_
_entity_poly.entity_id
_entity_poly.type
_entity_poly.pdbx_seq_one_letter_code
_entity_poly.pdbx_strand_id
1 'polypeptide(L)'
;MSTIQNQKVTLTEKIGYGLGDCSANLVFQMMMIYQTKFYTDIFGLEGAIAGTVMLVARIVDAFVDPTVGILSDRTNSRWGKYRPWVLWTALPFMVFYVLAFYNPGIEDKGLVALYATISYTLLMTMYSFNNTPYSSLGGVMSADIKERTSITSIRFIFSTIAQFVVQGLTLPLVSKFSDGGDKAHGWLCTISLFAIIGFIFLVTVFFSAKERITPPAGQKNNTRQDIKDVLSSLPWRAMFVLTLFVFITLAMWGSAMNYYFENYVDAGALYAFLDKLGLVATEAQDSIGYSILNAFGLIVSSPDKAYEVGFGVFNMLGALVQFFGVILLSEYLANKYGKKQTFIVCLTLTAIFTAMFYFPAKDNIGFMFVLNFLKSLAYAPTVPLLWAMIADVADHSEYVHYRRATGFVFAGVVFALKAGLGVGGAILGFLLSGFGYISGAGVAQSDLAIHGIILSSSLIPAATFFVGVIALFFYPITKKYNEKMQAELAERRSKNDY
;
A
#
# COMPACT_ATOMS: atom_id res chain seq x y z
N MET A 1 38.06 -16.24 -4.50
CA MET A 1 36.84 -15.37 -4.40
C MET A 1 35.77 -15.63 -5.46
N SER A 2 35.94 -16.58 -6.40
CA SER A 2 35.04 -16.83 -7.52
C SER A 2 33.91 -17.85 -7.31
N THR A 3 33.87 -18.55 -6.18
CA THR A 3 32.90 -19.64 -5.95
C THR A 3 31.60 -19.23 -5.25
N ILE A 4 31.53 -18.03 -4.65
CA ILE A 4 30.35 -17.57 -3.92
C ILE A 4 29.37 -16.81 -4.85
N GLN A 5 29.86 -16.25 -5.96
CA GLN A 5 29.03 -15.44 -6.88
C GLN A 5 28.00 -16.22 -7.70
N ASN A 6 28.14 -17.53 -7.84
CA ASN A 6 27.26 -18.38 -8.68
C ASN A 6 26.33 -19.31 -7.90
N GLN A 7 26.18 -19.16 -6.60
CA GLN A 7 25.21 -19.96 -5.85
C GLN A 7 23.77 -19.51 -6.16
N LYS A 8 22.99 -20.38 -6.78
CA LYS A 8 21.56 -20.18 -6.97
C LYS A 8 20.88 -19.96 -5.63
N VAL A 9 19.98 -18.98 -5.57
CA VAL A 9 19.15 -18.75 -4.39
C VAL A 9 18.09 -19.84 -4.32
N THR A 10 18.03 -20.57 -3.23
CA THR A 10 17.06 -21.65 -3.07
C THR A 10 15.63 -21.13 -2.99
N LEU A 11 14.64 -21.97 -3.34
CA LEU A 11 13.24 -21.59 -3.22
C LEU A 11 12.86 -21.23 -1.77
N THR A 12 13.41 -21.96 -0.80
CA THR A 12 13.19 -21.68 0.64
C THR A 12 13.69 -20.29 1.03
N GLU A 13 14.86 -19.85 0.53
CA GLU A 13 15.37 -18.50 0.76
C GLU A 13 14.49 -17.43 0.12
N LYS A 14 13.98 -17.69 -1.09
CA LYS A 14 13.07 -16.77 -1.81
C LYS A 14 11.74 -16.63 -1.08
N ILE A 15 11.15 -17.74 -0.64
CA ILE A 15 9.91 -17.76 0.16
C ILE A 15 10.15 -17.04 1.49
N GLY A 16 11.22 -17.41 2.21
CA GLY A 16 11.53 -16.78 3.48
C GLY A 16 11.74 -15.28 3.37
N TYR A 17 12.42 -14.82 2.32
CA TYR A 17 12.52 -13.38 2.02
C TYR A 17 11.16 -12.77 1.69
N GLY A 18 10.32 -13.40 0.89
CA GLY A 18 8.97 -12.95 0.54
C GLY A 18 8.07 -12.74 1.76
N LEU A 19 8.21 -13.56 2.81
CA LEU A 19 7.47 -13.41 4.06
C LEU A 19 7.72 -12.06 4.75
N GLY A 20 8.89 -11.44 4.56
CA GLY A 20 9.17 -10.10 5.06
C GLY A 20 8.29 -9.03 4.42
N ASP A 21 8.03 -9.14 3.11
CA ASP A 21 7.11 -8.23 2.42
C ASP A 21 5.65 -8.47 2.85
N CYS A 22 5.30 -9.73 3.13
CA CYS A 22 4.02 -10.06 3.76
C CYS A 22 3.87 -9.34 5.10
N SER A 23 4.85 -9.44 5.98
CA SER A 23 4.86 -8.77 7.29
C SER A 23 4.74 -7.25 7.16
N ALA A 24 5.52 -6.63 6.29
CA ALA A 24 5.46 -5.20 6.02
C ALA A 24 4.08 -4.75 5.52
N ASN A 25 3.44 -5.56 4.65
CA ASN A 25 2.13 -5.27 4.10
C ASN A 25 0.99 -5.53 5.07
N LEU A 26 1.10 -6.45 6.03
CA LEU A 26 0.15 -6.56 7.14
C LEU A 26 -0.01 -5.23 7.88
N VAL A 27 1.09 -4.50 8.09
CA VAL A 27 1.08 -3.19 8.75
C VAL A 27 0.67 -2.08 7.78
N PHE A 28 1.26 -2.05 6.57
CA PHE A 28 1.04 -0.98 5.59
C PHE A 28 -0.43 -0.87 5.15
N GLN A 29 -1.08 -1.99 4.85
CA GLN A 29 -2.49 -2.01 4.45
C GLN A 29 -3.41 -1.57 5.60
N MET A 30 -3.09 -1.93 6.83
CA MET A 30 -3.83 -1.48 8.02
C MET A 30 -3.76 0.04 8.17
N MET A 31 -2.56 0.61 8.06
CA MET A 31 -2.38 2.06 8.13
C MET A 31 -3.11 2.79 7.01
N MET A 32 -3.13 2.22 5.80
CA MET A 32 -3.72 2.85 4.63
C MET A 32 -5.25 2.87 4.66
N ILE A 33 -5.88 1.79 5.15
CA ILE A 33 -7.33 1.59 5.02
C ILE A 33 -8.07 1.87 6.33
N TYR A 34 -7.49 1.47 7.46
CA TYR A 34 -8.21 1.42 8.72
C TYR A 34 -7.75 2.44 9.75
N GLN A 35 -6.57 3.05 9.61
CA GLN A 35 -6.01 3.94 10.64
C GLN A 35 -6.90 5.15 10.92
N THR A 36 -7.36 5.84 9.87
CA THR A 36 -8.24 7.02 10.02
C THR A 36 -9.53 6.62 10.73
N LYS A 37 -10.15 5.50 10.32
CA LYS A 37 -11.38 5.01 10.93
C LYS A 37 -11.17 4.60 12.39
N PHE A 38 -10.06 3.95 12.73
CA PHE A 38 -9.74 3.63 14.11
C PHE A 38 -9.66 4.90 14.98
N TYR A 39 -9.04 5.98 14.47
CA TYR A 39 -8.93 7.23 15.19
C TYR A 39 -10.27 7.95 15.36
N THR A 40 -11.13 7.94 14.32
CA THR A 40 -12.44 8.58 14.44
C THR A 40 -13.42 7.77 15.31
N ASP A 41 -13.47 6.46 15.13
CA ASP A 41 -14.54 5.64 15.71
C ASP A 41 -14.18 5.09 17.10
N ILE A 42 -12.90 4.70 17.31
CA ILE A 42 -12.46 4.10 18.58
C ILE A 42 -11.87 5.17 19.51
N PHE A 43 -11.03 6.06 19.00
CA PHE A 43 -10.51 7.17 19.81
C PHE A 43 -11.49 8.34 19.91
N GLY A 44 -12.49 8.40 19.01
CA GLY A 44 -13.46 9.50 18.94
C GLY A 44 -12.79 10.85 18.63
N LEU A 45 -11.69 10.84 17.87
CA LEU A 45 -11.02 12.05 17.41
C LEU A 45 -11.78 12.63 16.22
N GLU A 46 -11.86 13.95 16.14
CA GLU A 46 -12.36 14.63 14.94
C GLU A 46 -11.51 14.24 13.71
N GLY A 47 -12.14 14.13 12.54
CA GLY A 47 -11.48 13.75 11.30
C GLY A 47 -10.26 14.63 10.97
N ALA A 48 -10.35 15.96 11.20
CA ALA A 48 -9.24 16.88 10.98
C ALA A 48 -8.04 16.59 11.89
N ILE A 49 -8.27 16.21 13.15
CA ILE A 49 -7.21 15.81 14.08
C ILE A 49 -6.58 14.50 13.61
N ALA A 50 -7.40 13.50 13.24
CA ALA A 50 -6.91 12.23 12.71
C ALA A 50 -6.05 12.43 11.44
N GLY A 51 -6.50 13.28 10.51
CA GLY A 51 -5.73 13.65 9.32
C GLY A 51 -4.41 14.35 9.64
N THR A 52 -4.41 15.25 10.64
CA THR A 52 -3.20 15.95 11.09
C THR A 52 -2.18 14.98 11.70
N VAL A 53 -2.61 14.02 12.52
CA VAL A 53 -1.76 12.95 13.06
C VAL A 53 -1.04 12.20 11.93
N MET A 54 -1.78 11.80 10.89
CA MET A 54 -1.20 11.10 9.75
C MET A 54 -0.18 11.96 8.99
N LEU A 55 -0.46 13.25 8.81
CA LEU A 55 0.43 14.18 8.11
C LEU A 55 1.73 14.41 8.90
N VAL A 56 1.65 14.65 10.20
CA VAL A 56 2.82 14.85 11.07
C VAL A 56 3.75 13.64 11.03
N ALA A 57 3.21 12.43 11.16
CA ALA A 57 4.02 11.23 11.09
C ALA A 57 4.75 11.08 9.73
N ARG A 58 4.13 11.49 8.62
CA ARG A 58 4.76 11.47 7.29
C ARG A 58 5.87 12.49 7.13
N ILE A 59 5.74 13.66 7.75
CA ILE A 59 6.81 14.65 7.76
C ILE A 59 8.04 14.09 8.49
N VAL A 60 7.84 13.44 9.64
CA VAL A 60 8.93 12.79 10.39
C VAL A 60 9.57 11.66 9.56
N ASP A 61 8.76 10.81 8.93
CA ASP A 61 9.23 9.69 8.10
C ASP A 61 10.13 10.13 6.94
N ALA A 62 9.87 11.30 6.36
CA ALA A 62 10.69 11.87 5.31
C ALA A 62 12.16 12.11 5.71
N PHE A 63 12.43 12.34 7.00
CA PHE A 63 13.78 12.51 7.54
C PHE A 63 14.36 11.17 8.04
N VAL A 64 13.51 10.26 8.46
CA VAL A 64 13.92 8.95 8.99
C VAL A 64 14.50 8.06 7.88
N ASP A 65 13.85 7.97 6.72
CA ASP A 65 14.27 7.08 5.63
C ASP A 65 15.72 7.27 5.17
N PRO A 66 16.18 8.50 4.83
CA PRO A 66 17.58 8.70 4.44
C PRO A 66 18.56 8.36 5.56
N THR A 67 18.16 8.66 6.82
CA THR A 67 18.98 8.35 7.99
C THR A 67 19.15 6.85 8.16
N VAL A 68 18.09 6.09 8.06
CA VAL A 68 18.12 4.61 8.16
C VAL A 68 18.93 4.01 7.01
N GLY A 69 18.80 4.53 5.79
CA GLY A 69 19.61 4.10 4.66
C GLY A 69 21.11 4.23 4.94
N ILE A 70 21.54 5.40 5.44
CA ILE A 70 22.95 5.66 5.80
C ILE A 70 23.41 4.75 6.95
N LEU A 71 22.60 4.56 7.97
CA LEU A 71 22.93 3.73 9.13
C LEU A 71 23.08 2.26 8.72
N SER A 72 22.14 1.74 7.94
CA SER A 72 22.16 0.35 7.47
C SER A 72 23.37 0.08 6.55
N ASP A 73 23.71 1.04 5.69
CA ASP A 73 24.86 0.92 4.80
C ASP A 73 26.21 0.91 5.54
N ARG A 74 26.28 1.58 6.69
CA ARG A 74 27.49 1.63 7.54
C ARG A 74 27.57 0.48 8.53
N THR A 75 26.52 -0.30 8.68
CA THR A 75 26.52 -1.43 9.62
C THR A 75 27.49 -2.52 9.17
N ASN A 76 28.31 -2.97 10.10
CA ASN A 76 29.19 -4.11 9.91
C ASN A 76 29.01 -5.07 11.07
N SER A 77 28.37 -6.22 10.83
CA SER A 77 28.11 -7.22 11.87
C SER A 77 28.46 -8.63 11.39
N ARG A 78 28.60 -9.55 12.33
CA ARG A 78 28.84 -11.00 12.07
C ARG A 78 27.70 -11.65 11.26
N TRP A 79 26.52 -11.03 11.23
CA TRP A 79 25.33 -11.55 10.53
C TRP A 79 25.10 -10.90 9.17
N GLY A 80 25.94 -9.96 8.76
CA GLY A 80 25.83 -9.17 7.55
C GLY A 80 25.51 -7.70 7.84
N LYS A 81 25.13 -6.96 6.80
CA LYS A 81 24.84 -5.52 6.82
C LYS A 81 23.37 -5.22 7.14
N TYR A 82 22.46 -5.87 6.42
CA TYR A 82 21.03 -5.58 6.42
C TYR A 82 20.21 -6.57 7.25
N ARG A 83 20.60 -7.87 7.27
CA ARG A 83 19.90 -8.91 8.03
C ARG A 83 19.72 -8.59 9.52
N PRO A 84 20.74 -8.10 10.25
CA PRO A 84 20.57 -7.80 11.66
C PRO A 84 19.52 -6.73 11.94
N TRP A 85 19.37 -5.75 11.04
CA TRP A 85 18.34 -4.72 11.18
C TRP A 85 16.91 -5.31 11.15
N VAL A 86 16.66 -6.25 10.23
CA VAL A 86 15.35 -6.92 10.15
C VAL A 86 15.02 -7.62 11.47
N LEU A 87 16.00 -8.27 12.12
CA LEU A 87 15.79 -8.94 13.40
C LEU A 87 15.67 -7.96 14.57
N TRP A 88 16.58 -6.98 14.67
CA TRP A 88 16.62 -6.03 15.80
C TRP A 88 15.37 -5.17 15.87
N THR A 89 14.83 -4.82 14.71
CA THR A 89 13.63 -3.97 14.63
C THR A 89 12.33 -4.78 14.61
N ALA A 90 12.38 -6.10 14.45
CA ALA A 90 11.17 -6.93 14.36
C ALA A 90 10.25 -6.77 15.58
N LEU A 91 10.80 -6.91 16.79
CA LEU A 91 10.00 -6.79 18.00
C LEU A 91 9.50 -5.35 18.24
N PRO A 92 10.34 -4.30 18.25
CA PRO A 92 9.88 -2.92 18.39
C PRO A 92 8.82 -2.55 17.33
N PHE A 93 8.99 -2.96 16.08
CA PHE A 93 8.05 -2.68 15.01
C PHE A 93 6.66 -3.26 15.30
N MET A 94 6.58 -4.53 15.72
CA MET A 94 5.30 -5.16 16.04
C MET A 94 4.69 -4.62 17.34
N VAL A 95 5.49 -4.24 18.32
CA VAL A 95 5.00 -3.59 19.55
C VAL A 95 4.36 -2.24 19.22
N PHE A 96 5.02 -1.38 18.43
CA PHE A 96 4.42 -0.10 18.03
C PHE A 96 3.23 -0.27 17.09
N TYR A 97 3.17 -1.36 16.31
CA TYR A 97 1.99 -1.69 15.53
C TYR A 97 0.77 -1.94 16.45
N VAL A 98 0.93 -2.75 17.50
CA VAL A 98 -0.13 -2.97 18.47
C VAL A 98 -0.49 -1.66 19.21
N LEU A 99 0.50 -0.88 19.66
CA LEU A 99 0.27 0.38 20.36
C LEU A 99 -0.49 1.42 19.51
N ALA A 100 -0.24 1.49 18.21
CA ALA A 100 -0.95 2.41 17.32
C ALA A 100 -2.45 2.10 17.16
N PHE A 101 -2.87 0.88 17.51
CA PHE A 101 -4.26 0.41 17.50
C PHE A 101 -4.75 -0.01 18.90
N TYR A 102 -4.08 0.40 19.95
CA TYR A 102 -4.49 0.19 21.33
C TYR A 102 -5.20 1.42 21.88
N ASN A 103 -6.41 1.25 22.38
CA ASN A 103 -7.13 2.33 23.06
C ASN A 103 -6.72 2.40 24.54
N PRO A 104 -6.02 3.46 24.97
CA PRO A 104 -5.54 3.59 26.34
C PRO A 104 -6.65 3.98 27.35
N GLY A 105 -7.90 4.16 26.91
CA GLY A 105 -9.01 4.55 27.78
C GLY A 105 -8.93 5.97 28.37
N ILE A 106 -8.19 6.87 27.69
CA ILE A 106 -8.02 8.26 28.11
C ILE A 106 -9.26 9.06 27.68
N GLU A 107 -9.86 9.82 28.59
CA GLU A 107 -11.06 10.64 28.29
C GLU A 107 -10.70 11.97 27.61
N ASP A 108 -9.56 12.57 27.95
CA ASP A 108 -9.11 13.83 27.39
C ASP A 108 -8.70 13.68 25.92
N LYS A 109 -9.41 14.37 25.02
CA LYS A 109 -9.20 14.30 23.57
C LYS A 109 -7.82 14.82 23.12
N GLY A 110 -7.26 15.79 23.86
CA GLY A 110 -5.93 16.30 23.57
C GLY A 110 -4.84 15.26 23.87
N LEU A 111 -4.96 14.58 24.99
CA LEU A 111 -4.05 13.49 25.36
C LEU A 111 -4.19 12.27 24.45
N VAL A 112 -5.42 11.94 24.02
CA VAL A 112 -5.65 10.88 23.02
C VAL A 112 -4.99 11.25 21.69
N ALA A 113 -5.13 12.50 21.22
CA ALA A 113 -4.48 12.97 19.99
C ALA A 113 -2.95 12.94 20.09
N LEU A 114 -2.39 13.31 21.25
CA LEU A 114 -0.96 13.22 21.52
C LEU A 114 -0.49 11.76 21.49
N TYR A 115 -1.22 10.85 22.16
CA TYR A 115 -0.94 9.43 22.15
C TYR A 115 -0.96 8.86 20.71
N ALA A 116 -2.01 9.17 19.93
CA ALA A 116 -2.13 8.78 18.53
C ALA A 116 -0.94 9.27 17.70
N THR A 117 -0.54 10.55 17.89
CA THR A 117 0.60 11.15 17.18
C THR A 117 1.90 10.43 17.50
N ILE A 118 2.18 10.18 18.78
CA ILE A 118 3.40 9.50 19.22
C ILE A 118 3.43 8.06 18.75
N SER A 119 2.37 7.28 19.03
CA SER A 119 2.33 5.86 18.69
C SER A 119 2.41 5.61 17.18
N TYR A 120 1.70 6.41 16.38
CA TYR A 120 1.75 6.29 14.92
C TYR A 120 3.08 6.76 14.34
N THR A 121 3.68 7.84 14.86
CA THR A 121 5.02 8.29 14.42
C THR A 121 6.08 7.25 14.75
N LEU A 122 6.02 6.62 15.93
CA LEU A 122 6.93 5.55 16.30
C LEU A 122 6.73 4.30 15.43
N LEU A 123 5.48 3.95 15.12
CA LEU A 123 5.17 2.87 14.16
C LEU A 123 5.80 3.15 12.79
N MET A 124 5.60 4.35 12.24
CA MET A 124 6.18 4.75 10.95
C MET A 124 7.70 4.72 10.97
N THR A 125 8.30 5.23 12.05
CA THR A 125 9.74 5.20 12.25
C THR A 125 10.25 3.76 12.25
N MET A 126 9.65 2.85 13.02
CA MET A 126 10.06 1.44 13.06
C MET A 126 9.78 0.72 11.73
N TYR A 127 8.70 1.07 11.03
CA TYR A 127 8.45 0.60 9.68
C TYR A 127 9.64 0.91 8.76
N SER A 128 10.15 2.16 8.77
CA SER A 128 11.29 2.57 7.97
C SER A 128 12.59 1.89 8.41
N PHE A 129 12.83 1.74 9.73
CA PHE A 129 13.98 1.01 10.27
C PHE A 129 13.99 -0.48 9.90
N ASN A 130 12.83 -1.08 9.67
CA ASN A 130 12.72 -2.48 9.23
C ASN A 130 12.74 -2.60 7.69
N ASN A 131 11.87 -1.85 7.00
CA ASN A 131 11.59 -2.05 5.58
C ASN A 131 12.71 -1.53 4.65
N THR A 132 13.46 -0.48 5.05
CA THR A 132 14.58 0.05 4.24
C THR A 132 15.74 -0.94 4.15
N PRO A 133 16.26 -1.48 5.27
CA PRO A 133 17.28 -2.55 5.22
C PRO A 133 16.75 -3.85 4.60
N TYR A 134 15.49 -4.22 4.84
CA TYR A 134 14.86 -5.37 4.21
C TYR A 134 14.87 -5.25 2.67
N SER A 135 14.49 -4.09 2.15
CA SER A 135 14.50 -3.85 0.70
C SER A 135 15.92 -3.91 0.12
N SER A 136 16.90 -3.34 0.84
CA SER A 136 18.32 -3.39 0.48
C SER A 136 18.88 -4.82 0.49
N LEU A 137 18.43 -5.65 1.43
CA LEU A 137 18.80 -7.07 1.54
C LEU A 137 18.50 -7.83 0.24
N GLY A 138 17.34 -7.59 -0.39
CA GLY A 138 16.98 -8.20 -1.67
C GLY A 138 17.99 -7.92 -2.78
N GLY A 139 18.58 -6.73 -2.79
CA GLY A 139 19.60 -6.32 -3.75
C GLY A 139 20.93 -7.05 -3.61
N VAL A 140 21.24 -7.57 -2.41
CA VAL A 140 22.52 -8.24 -2.12
C VAL A 140 22.42 -9.77 -1.99
N MET A 141 21.24 -10.35 -2.16
CA MET A 141 21.01 -11.79 -2.15
C MET A 141 21.59 -12.52 -3.37
N SER A 142 21.60 -11.88 -4.55
CA SER A 142 22.13 -12.46 -5.79
C SER A 142 22.67 -11.41 -6.74
N ALA A 143 23.74 -11.74 -7.48
CA ALA A 143 24.26 -10.94 -8.59
C ALA A 143 23.50 -11.20 -9.91
N ASP A 144 22.86 -12.37 -10.05
CA ASP A 144 22.16 -12.78 -11.26
C ASP A 144 20.83 -12.03 -11.41
N ILE A 145 20.61 -11.39 -12.56
CA ILE A 145 19.42 -10.63 -12.89
C ILE A 145 18.16 -11.54 -12.88
N LYS A 146 18.28 -12.79 -13.37
CA LYS A 146 17.14 -13.74 -13.38
C LYS A 146 16.74 -14.14 -11.96
N GLU A 147 17.73 -14.39 -11.10
CA GLU A 147 17.47 -14.70 -9.69
C GLU A 147 16.84 -13.52 -8.96
N ARG A 148 17.31 -12.28 -9.17
CA ARG A 148 16.70 -11.06 -8.61
C ARG A 148 15.25 -10.88 -9.06
N THR A 149 14.96 -11.14 -10.33
CA THR A 149 13.59 -11.09 -10.87
C THR A 149 12.72 -12.12 -10.18
N SER A 150 13.20 -13.36 -10.02
CA SER A 150 12.49 -14.42 -9.33
C SER A 150 12.21 -14.09 -7.85
N ILE A 151 13.21 -13.53 -7.13
CA ILE A 151 13.05 -13.07 -5.74
C ILE A 151 11.96 -11.99 -5.67
N THR A 152 12.00 -11.00 -6.56
CA THR A 152 11.03 -9.91 -6.60
C THR A 152 9.62 -10.41 -6.92
N SER A 153 9.48 -11.37 -7.85
CA SER A 153 8.17 -11.96 -8.19
C SER A 153 7.54 -12.68 -6.99
N ILE A 154 8.31 -13.49 -6.27
CA ILE A 154 7.84 -14.18 -5.06
C ILE A 154 7.45 -13.16 -3.99
N ARG A 155 8.25 -12.11 -3.80
CA ARG A 155 7.96 -11.01 -2.89
C ARG A 155 6.59 -10.36 -3.19
N PHE A 156 6.29 -10.06 -4.46
CA PHE A 156 5.00 -9.50 -4.85
C PHE A 156 3.81 -10.44 -4.59
N ILE A 157 3.99 -11.75 -4.76
CA ILE A 157 2.96 -12.74 -4.40
C ILE A 157 2.62 -12.64 -2.91
N PHE A 158 3.63 -12.63 -2.04
CA PHE A 158 3.42 -12.53 -0.59
C PHE A 158 2.83 -11.18 -0.16
N SER A 159 3.23 -10.09 -0.81
CA SER A 159 2.61 -8.76 -0.63
C SER A 159 1.12 -8.80 -0.96
N THR A 160 0.73 -9.42 -2.07
CA THR A 160 -0.67 -9.55 -2.48
C THR A 160 -1.48 -10.43 -1.52
N ILE A 161 -0.89 -11.52 -1.01
CA ILE A 161 -1.53 -12.35 0.02
C ILE A 161 -1.81 -11.53 1.28
N ALA A 162 -0.84 -10.75 1.76
CA ALA A 162 -1.04 -9.90 2.92
C ALA A 162 -2.12 -8.83 2.69
N GLN A 163 -2.13 -8.22 1.50
CA GLN A 163 -3.17 -7.27 1.10
C GLN A 163 -4.55 -7.92 1.14
N PHE A 164 -4.70 -9.10 0.55
CA PHE A 164 -5.96 -9.86 0.55
C PHE A 164 -6.42 -10.19 1.98
N VAL A 165 -5.51 -10.65 2.84
CA VAL A 165 -5.79 -10.98 4.24
C VAL A 165 -6.25 -9.74 5.02
N VAL A 166 -5.49 -8.65 4.97
CA VAL A 166 -5.82 -7.44 5.72
C VAL A 166 -7.13 -6.83 5.21
N GLN A 167 -7.27 -6.67 3.91
CA GLN A 167 -8.44 -6.01 3.33
C GLN A 167 -9.73 -6.82 3.54
N GLY A 168 -9.63 -8.15 3.51
CA GLY A 168 -10.78 -9.03 3.62
C GLY A 168 -11.14 -9.45 5.04
N LEU A 169 -10.14 -9.66 5.89
CA LEU A 169 -10.37 -10.31 7.19
C LEU A 169 -10.34 -9.35 8.39
N THR A 170 -9.84 -8.10 8.26
CA THR A 170 -9.69 -7.22 9.42
C THR A 170 -11.01 -6.96 10.13
N LEU A 171 -12.02 -6.41 9.45
CA LEU A 171 -13.30 -6.09 10.09
C LEU A 171 -14.08 -7.34 10.53
N PRO A 172 -14.14 -8.43 9.75
CA PRO A 172 -14.71 -9.68 10.20
C PRO A 172 -14.09 -10.21 11.50
N LEU A 173 -12.76 -10.15 11.62
CA LEU A 173 -12.04 -10.57 12.83
C LEU A 173 -12.30 -9.61 14.00
N VAL A 174 -12.29 -8.30 13.74
CA VAL A 174 -12.64 -7.27 14.74
C VAL A 174 -14.05 -7.53 15.28
N SER A 175 -15.03 -7.73 14.40
CA SER A 175 -16.41 -8.05 14.78
C SER A 175 -16.49 -9.33 15.61
N LYS A 176 -15.76 -10.37 15.19
CA LYS A 176 -15.73 -11.66 15.88
C LYS A 176 -15.11 -11.58 17.28
N PHE A 177 -14.02 -10.82 17.43
CA PHE A 177 -13.35 -10.66 18.74
C PHE A 177 -13.96 -9.56 19.62
N SER A 178 -14.99 -8.84 19.13
CA SER A 178 -15.72 -7.82 19.92
C SER A 178 -16.77 -8.47 20.80
N ASP A 179 -16.35 -9.34 21.72
CA ASP A 179 -17.25 -9.99 22.68
C ASP A 179 -17.99 -8.93 23.52
N GLY A 180 -19.33 -9.03 23.55
CA GLY A 180 -20.16 -8.10 24.29
C GLY A 180 -20.26 -6.68 23.74
N GLY A 181 -19.75 -6.43 22.51
CA GLY A 181 -19.86 -5.13 21.83
C GLY A 181 -18.65 -4.20 22.02
N ASP A 182 -17.58 -4.62 22.70
CA ASP A 182 -16.35 -3.84 22.82
C ASP A 182 -15.50 -3.92 21.55
N LYS A 183 -15.72 -2.96 20.64
CA LYS A 183 -14.95 -2.86 19.39
C LYS A 183 -13.46 -2.60 19.64
N ALA A 184 -13.08 -1.90 20.72
CA ALA A 184 -11.67 -1.63 21.02
C ALA A 184 -10.92 -2.93 21.34
N HIS A 185 -11.57 -3.84 22.09
CA HIS A 185 -11.02 -5.17 22.34
C HIS A 185 -10.87 -5.99 21.04
N GLY A 186 -11.89 -5.96 20.17
CA GLY A 186 -11.82 -6.63 18.87
C GLY A 186 -10.65 -6.16 18.01
N TRP A 187 -10.40 -4.84 17.97
CA TRP A 187 -9.24 -4.26 17.30
C TRP A 187 -7.93 -4.75 17.90
N LEU A 188 -7.79 -4.69 19.23
CA LEU A 188 -6.58 -5.14 19.92
C LEU A 188 -6.25 -6.60 19.62
N CYS A 189 -7.22 -7.49 19.68
CA CYS A 189 -7.04 -8.93 19.40
C CYS A 189 -6.63 -9.16 17.93
N THR A 190 -7.30 -8.52 16.99
CA THR A 190 -7.01 -8.66 15.55
C THR A 190 -5.61 -8.17 15.22
N ILE A 191 -5.24 -6.98 15.70
CA ILE A 191 -3.92 -6.41 15.46
C ILE A 191 -2.82 -7.24 16.14
N SER A 192 -3.06 -7.72 17.37
CA SER A 192 -2.12 -8.59 18.06
C SER A 192 -1.88 -9.90 17.30
N LEU A 193 -2.91 -10.49 16.72
CA LEU A 193 -2.79 -11.66 15.85
C LEU A 193 -1.90 -11.37 14.64
N PHE A 194 -2.17 -10.26 13.92
CA PHE A 194 -1.36 -9.87 12.77
C PHE A 194 0.09 -9.53 13.16
N ALA A 195 0.29 -8.90 14.33
CA ALA A 195 1.61 -8.58 14.85
C ALA A 195 2.42 -9.83 15.19
N ILE A 196 1.81 -10.84 15.79
CA ILE A 196 2.47 -12.12 16.09
C ILE A 196 2.88 -12.82 14.79
N ILE A 197 1.98 -12.90 13.81
CA ILE A 197 2.26 -13.48 12.49
C ILE A 197 3.39 -12.70 11.80
N GLY A 198 3.31 -11.37 11.80
CA GLY A 198 4.33 -10.49 11.22
C GLY A 198 5.70 -10.65 11.88
N PHE A 199 5.74 -10.77 13.20
CA PHE A 199 6.98 -11.03 13.94
C PHE A 199 7.62 -12.35 13.52
N ILE A 200 6.84 -13.45 13.47
CA ILE A 200 7.30 -14.76 13.03
C ILE A 200 7.88 -14.68 11.60
N PHE A 201 7.22 -13.94 10.70
CA PHE A 201 7.69 -13.75 9.34
C PHE A 201 9.02 -13.01 9.28
N LEU A 202 9.20 -11.91 10.03
CA LEU A 202 10.46 -11.16 10.08
C LEU A 202 11.62 -11.99 10.66
N VAL A 203 11.34 -12.78 11.69
CA VAL A 203 12.33 -13.73 12.25
C VAL A 203 12.71 -14.78 11.20
N THR A 204 11.75 -15.27 10.42
CA THR A 204 11.99 -16.22 9.33
C THR A 204 12.86 -15.60 8.22
N VAL A 205 12.68 -14.33 7.88
CA VAL A 205 13.58 -13.60 6.94
C VAL A 205 15.02 -13.65 7.43
N PHE A 206 15.26 -13.35 8.71
CA PHE A 206 16.60 -13.35 9.26
C PHE A 206 17.29 -14.71 9.13
N PHE A 207 16.58 -15.80 9.39
CA PHE A 207 17.18 -17.15 9.30
C PHE A 207 17.32 -17.66 7.86
N SER A 208 16.43 -17.29 6.95
CA SER A 208 16.38 -17.81 5.58
C SER A 208 17.26 -17.01 4.60
N ALA A 209 17.17 -15.67 4.61
CA ALA A 209 17.89 -14.83 3.66
C ALA A 209 19.39 -14.75 3.95
N LYS A 210 20.22 -14.75 2.89
CA LYS A 210 21.68 -14.65 3.00
C LYS A 210 22.23 -13.54 2.13
N GLU A 211 23.10 -12.70 2.69
CA GLU A 211 23.83 -11.69 1.94
C GLU A 211 25.02 -12.34 1.23
N ARG A 212 25.07 -12.20 -0.11
CA ARG A 212 26.12 -12.79 -0.95
C ARG A 212 26.99 -11.76 -1.65
N ILE A 213 26.50 -10.53 -1.76
CA ILE A 213 27.18 -9.43 -2.46
C ILE A 213 27.56 -8.36 -1.44
N THR A 214 28.83 -7.99 -1.43
CA THR A 214 29.31 -6.79 -0.75
C THR A 214 29.33 -5.66 -1.77
N PRO A 215 28.51 -4.59 -1.62
CA PRO A 215 28.60 -3.46 -2.51
C PRO A 215 30.02 -2.87 -2.51
N PRO A 216 30.57 -2.47 -3.69
CA PRO A 216 31.90 -1.86 -3.74
C PRO A 216 31.91 -0.56 -2.95
N ALA A 217 32.92 -0.40 -2.07
CA ALA A 217 33.16 0.84 -1.35
C ALA A 217 33.58 1.93 -2.34
N GLY A 218 32.79 3.01 -2.46
CA GLY A 218 33.28 4.26 -3.00
C GLY A 218 33.03 4.53 -4.50
N GLN A 219 31.77 4.60 -4.95
CA GLN A 219 31.48 5.46 -6.11
C GLN A 219 31.55 6.92 -5.64
N LYS A 220 32.47 7.71 -6.22
CA LYS A 220 32.47 9.17 -6.07
C LYS A 220 31.27 9.75 -6.86
N ASN A 221 30.12 9.81 -6.23
CA ASN A 221 28.94 10.43 -6.80
C ASN A 221 28.98 11.93 -6.55
N ASN A 222 28.80 12.73 -7.59
CA ASN A 222 28.57 14.17 -7.44
C ASN A 222 27.08 14.40 -7.14
N THR A 223 26.72 14.11 -5.88
CA THR A 223 25.34 14.13 -5.38
C THR A 223 24.58 15.41 -5.72
N ARG A 224 25.25 16.56 -5.67
CA ARG A 224 24.61 17.87 -5.94
C ARG A 224 24.21 18.01 -7.40
N GLN A 225 25.04 17.53 -8.32
CA GLN A 225 24.73 17.59 -9.75
C GLN A 225 23.64 16.58 -10.11
N ASP A 226 23.69 15.37 -9.54
CA ASP A 226 22.67 14.34 -9.77
C ASP A 226 21.28 14.81 -9.31
N ILE A 227 21.18 15.48 -8.16
CA ILE A 227 19.93 16.08 -7.68
C ILE A 227 19.43 17.14 -8.65
N LYS A 228 20.31 18.03 -9.12
CA LYS A 228 19.94 19.10 -10.07
C LYS A 228 19.43 18.53 -11.39
N ASP A 229 20.12 17.53 -11.93
CA ASP A 229 19.76 16.89 -13.19
C ASP A 229 18.40 16.18 -13.10
N VAL A 230 18.17 15.46 -12.00
CA VAL A 230 16.89 14.77 -11.73
C VAL A 230 15.75 15.78 -11.57
N LEU A 231 15.91 16.83 -10.74
CA LEU A 231 14.87 17.85 -10.52
C LEU A 231 14.55 18.66 -11.78
N SER A 232 15.52 18.86 -12.69
CA SER A 232 15.29 19.54 -13.96
C SER A 232 14.64 18.65 -15.03
N SER A 233 14.68 17.32 -14.85
CA SER A 233 14.15 16.33 -15.77
C SER A 233 12.63 16.39 -15.88
N LEU A 234 12.10 16.72 -17.07
CA LEU A 234 10.65 16.73 -17.30
C LEU A 234 9.99 15.35 -17.09
N PRO A 235 10.57 14.22 -17.61
CA PRO A 235 10.02 12.90 -17.36
C PRO A 235 9.93 12.58 -15.85
N TRP A 236 10.95 12.97 -15.08
CA TRP A 236 10.97 12.73 -13.64
C TRP A 236 9.88 13.53 -12.91
N ARG A 237 9.75 14.83 -13.24
CA ARG A 237 8.69 15.67 -12.64
C ARG A 237 7.29 15.14 -12.96
N ALA A 238 7.06 14.68 -14.18
CA ALA A 238 5.78 14.06 -14.54
C ALA A 238 5.51 12.79 -13.73
N MET A 239 6.50 11.92 -13.54
CA MET A 239 6.37 10.71 -12.72
C MET A 239 6.21 11.02 -11.23
N PHE A 240 6.88 12.06 -10.73
CA PHE A 240 6.73 12.52 -9.36
C PHE A 240 5.29 12.96 -9.07
N VAL A 241 4.74 13.85 -9.92
CA VAL A 241 3.35 14.33 -9.78
C VAL A 241 2.36 13.20 -9.95
N LEU A 242 2.54 12.34 -10.96
CA LEU A 242 1.70 11.16 -11.16
C LEU A 242 1.65 10.30 -9.90
N THR A 243 2.81 9.92 -9.37
CA THR A 243 2.90 9.05 -8.19
C THR A 243 2.26 9.70 -6.97
N LEU A 244 2.55 10.99 -6.74
CA LEU A 244 1.97 11.73 -5.63
C LEU A 244 0.44 11.67 -5.67
N PHE A 245 -0.18 12.01 -6.81
CA PHE A 245 -1.64 12.05 -6.92
C PHE A 245 -2.29 10.67 -6.95
N VAL A 246 -1.65 9.66 -7.54
CA VAL A 246 -2.13 8.27 -7.47
C VAL A 246 -2.19 7.80 -6.02
N PHE A 247 -1.16 8.06 -5.21
CA PHE A 247 -1.14 7.61 -3.82
C PHE A 247 -1.98 8.47 -2.88
N ILE A 248 -2.18 9.77 -3.16
CA ILE A 248 -3.23 10.58 -2.52
C ILE A 248 -4.59 9.91 -2.73
N THR A 249 -4.90 9.56 -3.96
CA THR A 249 -6.19 8.94 -4.30
C THR A 249 -6.38 7.59 -3.62
N LEU A 250 -5.36 6.73 -3.63
CA LEU A 250 -5.45 5.39 -3.03
C LEU A 250 -5.68 5.46 -1.52
N ALA A 251 -4.97 6.34 -0.81
CA ALA A 251 -5.15 6.51 0.63
C ALA A 251 -6.53 7.07 0.97
N MET A 252 -6.95 8.11 0.24
CA MET A 252 -8.25 8.73 0.45
C MET A 252 -9.40 7.77 0.14
N TRP A 253 -9.38 7.14 -1.05
CA TRP A 253 -10.43 6.22 -1.48
C TRP A 253 -10.52 4.97 -0.61
N GLY A 254 -9.37 4.35 -0.27
CA GLY A 254 -9.32 3.15 0.55
C GLY A 254 -9.95 3.35 1.92
N SER A 255 -9.64 4.46 2.59
CA SER A 255 -10.25 4.81 3.88
C SER A 255 -11.69 5.29 3.74
N ALA A 256 -12.02 6.12 2.72
CA ALA A 256 -13.36 6.67 2.52
C ALA A 256 -14.40 5.58 2.23
N MET A 257 -14.04 4.53 1.50
CA MET A 257 -14.94 3.39 1.21
C MET A 257 -15.38 2.65 2.47
N ASN A 258 -14.59 2.68 3.52
CA ASN A 258 -14.95 2.11 4.81
C ASN A 258 -16.15 2.87 5.43
N TYR A 259 -16.09 4.22 5.42
CA TYR A 259 -17.20 5.08 5.86
C TYR A 259 -18.42 4.97 4.93
N TYR A 260 -18.20 4.81 3.62
CA TYR A 260 -19.24 4.63 2.64
C TYR A 260 -20.07 3.37 2.91
N PHE A 261 -19.41 2.24 3.16
CA PHE A 261 -20.08 0.98 3.47
C PHE A 261 -20.81 1.03 4.81
N GLU A 262 -20.28 1.68 5.83
CA GLU A 262 -20.88 1.75 7.15
C GLU A 262 -22.06 2.72 7.22
N ASN A 263 -21.97 3.90 6.55
CA ASN A 263 -22.93 4.98 6.78
C ASN A 263 -23.90 5.21 5.61
N TYR A 264 -23.58 4.74 4.39
CA TYR A 264 -24.43 4.96 3.21
C TYR A 264 -25.09 3.69 2.72
N VAL A 265 -24.38 2.55 2.69
CA VAL A 265 -24.91 1.28 2.17
C VAL A 265 -26.00 0.75 3.07
N ASP A 266 -27.12 0.30 2.48
CA ASP A 266 -28.24 -0.28 3.23
C ASP A 266 -27.87 -1.65 3.79
N ALA A 267 -27.92 -1.78 5.12
CA ALA A 267 -27.51 -3.00 5.83
C ALA A 267 -28.37 -4.22 5.49
N GLY A 268 -29.70 -4.01 5.29
CA GLY A 268 -30.62 -5.08 4.91
C GLY A 268 -30.35 -5.61 3.49
N ALA A 269 -30.14 -4.69 2.53
CA ALA A 269 -29.82 -5.05 1.16
C ALA A 269 -28.45 -5.75 1.08
N LEU A 270 -27.47 -5.28 1.86
CA LEU A 270 -26.16 -5.91 1.93
C LEU A 270 -26.23 -7.31 2.53
N TYR A 271 -27.01 -7.48 3.62
CA TYR A 271 -27.26 -8.79 4.23
C TYR A 271 -27.90 -9.77 3.23
N ALA A 272 -28.95 -9.34 2.51
CA ALA A 272 -29.60 -10.15 1.48
C ALA A 272 -28.66 -10.50 0.31
N PHE A 273 -27.71 -9.61 0.00
CA PHE A 273 -26.68 -9.89 -1.01
C PHE A 273 -25.66 -10.95 -0.49
N LEU A 274 -25.24 -10.84 0.76
CA LEU A 274 -24.34 -11.82 1.39
C LEU A 274 -25.01 -13.18 1.57
N ASP A 275 -26.32 -13.23 1.80
CA ASP A 275 -27.10 -14.46 1.86
C ASP A 275 -27.05 -15.23 0.53
N LYS A 276 -27.21 -14.53 -0.60
CA LYS A 276 -27.05 -15.12 -1.93
C LYS A 276 -25.64 -15.67 -2.19
N LEU A 277 -24.63 -15.17 -1.48
CA LEU A 277 -23.26 -15.69 -1.55
C LEU A 277 -23.00 -16.84 -0.55
N GLY A 278 -23.99 -17.22 0.27
CA GLY A 278 -23.86 -18.26 1.29
C GLY A 278 -23.01 -17.85 2.51
N LEU A 279 -22.94 -16.53 2.80
CA LEU A 279 -22.15 -15.96 3.90
C LEU A 279 -23.02 -15.56 5.11
N VAL A 280 -24.25 -16.03 5.17
CA VAL A 280 -25.18 -15.79 6.29
C VAL A 280 -25.31 -17.08 7.13
N ALA A 281 -25.43 -16.91 8.44
CA ALA A 281 -25.62 -18.01 9.36
C ALA A 281 -26.99 -18.69 9.13
N THR A 282 -26.99 -19.99 8.85
CA THR A 282 -28.19 -20.82 8.70
C THR A 282 -28.09 -22.05 9.61
N GLU A 283 -29.21 -22.52 10.14
CA GLU A 283 -29.26 -23.66 11.10
C GLU A 283 -28.76 -25.00 10.54
N ALA A 284 -28.52 -25.11 9.24
CA ALA A 284 -28.27 -26.39 8.55
C ALA A 284 -26.84 -26.57 7.98
N GLN A 285 -25.85 -25.76 8.38
CA GLN A 285 -24.52 -25.81 7.73
C GLN A 285 -23.44 -26.42 8.62
N ASP A 286 -23.29 -27.74 8.57
CA ASP A 286 -22.17 -28.52 9.15
C ASP A 286 -21.03 -28.78 8.14
N SER A 287 -20.83 -27.92 7.13
CA SER A 287 -19.76 -28.12 6.15
C SER A 287 -18.41 -27.59 6.66
N ILE A 288 -17.32 -28.26 6.27
CA ILE A 288 -15.95 -27.82 6.56
C ILE A 288 -15.73 -26.38 6.06
N GLY A 289 -16.27 -26.04 4.88
CA GLY A 289 -16.19 -24.69 4.31
C GLY A 289 -16.85 -23.64 5.21
N TYR A 290 -18.03 -23.92 5.73
CA TYR A 290 -18.71 -23.04 6.69
C TYR A 290 -17.89 -22.86 7.95
N SER A 291 -17.35 -23.94 8.53
CA SER A 291 -16.52 -23.88 9.73
C SER A 291 -15.27 -23.02 9.52
N ILE A 292 -14.63 -23.09 8.35
CA ILE A 292 -13.49 -22.25 7.99
C ILE A 292 -13.91 -20.77 7.86
N LEU A 293 -14.98 -20.48 7.11
CA LEU A 293 -15.48 -19.11 6.94
C LEU A 293 -15.88 -18.49 8.29
N ASN A 294 -16.56 -19.28 9.14
CA ASN A 294 -16.92 -18.84 10.49
C ASN A 294 -15.68 -18.64 11.38
N ALA A 295 -14.64 -19.46 11.24
CA ALA A 295 -13.39 -19.26 11.98
C ALA A 295 -12.74 -17.91 11.65
N PHE A 296 -12.86 -17.44 10.41
CA PHE A 296 -12.38 -16.13 9.96
C PHE A 296 -13.38 -14.98 10.15
N GLY A 297 -14.55 -15.23 10.75
CA GLY A 297 -15.58 -14.22 10.98
C GLY A 297 -16.33 -13.78 9.70
N LEU A 298 -16.26 -14.55 8.63
CA LEU A 298 -16.90 -14.24 7.34
C LEU A 298 -18.37 -14.68 7.27
N ILE A 299 -18.93 -15.21 8.34
CA ILE A 299 -20.35 -15.57 8.45
C ILE A 299 -21.09 -14.49 9.22
N VAL A 300 -22.10 -13.91 8.60
CA VAL A 300 -22.94 -12.83 9.17
C VAL A 300 -24.10 -13.44 9.93
N SER A 301 -24.31 -13.01 11.18
CA SER A 301 -25.42 -13.47 12.01
C SER A 301 -26.64 -12.54 11.97
N SER A 302 -26.46 -11.26 11.63
CA SER A 302 -27.52 -10.25 11.66
C SER A 302 -27.20 -9.09 10.69
N PRO A 303 -28.23 -8.35 10.19
CA PRO A 303 -28.04 -7.25 9.24
C PRO A 303 -27.12 -6.13 9.74
N ASP A 304 -27.11 -5.83 11.03
CA ASP A 304 -26.25 -4.81 11.65
C ASP A 304 -24.75 -5.14 11.56
N LYS A 305 -24.39 -6.42 11.39
CA LYS A 305 -23.01 -6.90 11.18
C LYS A 305 -22.66 -7.13 9.70
N ALA A 306 -23.58 -6.86 8.77
CA ALA A 306 -23.36 -7.10 7.35
C ALA A 306 -22.26 -6.22 6.78
N TYR A 307 -22.07 -5.01 7.32
CA TYR A 307 -21.05 -4.07 6.89
C TYR A 307 -19.63 -4.64 7.00
N GLU A 308 -19.27 -5.26 8.13
CA GLU A 308 -17.92 -5.75 8.38
C GLU A 308 -17.52 -6.82 7.35
N VAL A 309 -18.42 -7.77 7.10
CA VAL A 309 -18.18 -8.85 6.12
C VAL A 309 -18.33 -8.34 4.69
N GLY A 310 -19.34 -7.51 4.42
CA GLY A 310 -19.60 -6.95 3.08
C GLY A 310 -18.44 -6.12 2.56
N PHE A 311 -17.88 -5.24 3.39
CA PHE A 311 -16.70 -4.46 3.03
C PHE A 311 -15.46 -5.35 2.81
N GLY A 312 -15.28 -6.39 3.66
CA GLY A 312 -14.22 -7.38 3.48
C GLY A 312 -14.32 -8.09 2.13
N VAL A 313 -15.49 -8.64 1.79
CA VAL A 313 -15.74 -9.34 0.52
C VAL A 313 -15.56 -8.40 -0.69
N PHE A 314 -16.02 -7.14 -0.56
CA PHE A 314 -15.82 -6.11 -1.58
C PHE A 314 -14.33 -5.87 -1.89
N ASN A 315 -13.51 -5.75 -0.85
CA ASN A 315 -12.07 -5.57 -1.00
C ASN A 315 -11.35 -6.83 -1.51
N MET A 316 -11.75 -8.02 -1.03
CA MET A 316 -11.23 -9.29 -1.53
C MET A 316 -11.47 -9.46 -3.02
N LEU A 317 -12.67 -9.14 -3.51
CA LEU A 317 -12.97 -9.14 -4.94
C LEU A 317 -12.02 -8.21 -5.70
N GLY A 318 -11.86 -6.98 -5.23
CA GLY A 318 -10.96 -6.00 -5.83
C GLY A 318 -9.51 -6.49 -5.90
N ALA A 319 -8.99 -7.05 -4.81
CA ALA A 319 -7.64 -7.58 -4.74
C ALA A 319 -7.40 -8.77 -5.68
N LEU A 320 -8.36 -9.70 -5.77
CA LEU A 320 -8.30 -10.84 -6.71
C LEU A 320 -8.30 -10.36 -8.16
N VAL A 321 -9.23 -9.47 -8.51
CA VAL A 321 -9.33 -8.93 -9.88
C VAL A 321 -8.07 -8.17 -10.26
N GLN A 322 -7.52 -7.39 -9.34
CA GLN A 322 -6.26 -6.67 -9.55
C GLN A 322 -5.10 -7.66 -9.76
N PHE A 323 -4.98 -8.71 -8.95
CA PHE A 323 -3.94 -9.72 -9.07
C PHE A 323 -3.96 -10.39 -10.45
N PHE A 324 -5.11 -10.92 -10.87
CA PHE A 324 -5.24 -11.52 -12.19
C PHE A 324 -5.08 -10.51 -13.33
N GLY A 325 -5.60 -9.31 -13.15
CA GLY A 325 -5.45 -8.21 -14.12
C GLY A 325 -3.98 -7.81 -14.35
N VAL A 326 -3.16 -7.78 -13.30
CA VAL A 326 -1.71 -7.55 -13.43
C VAL A 326 -1.07 -8.64 -14.29
N ILE A 327 -1.36 -9.90 -14.04
CA ILE A 327 -0.75 -11.03 -14.76
C ILE A 327 -1.19 -11.06 -16.22
N LEU A 328 -2.49 -10.89 -16.48
CA LEU A 328 -3.07 -11.11 -17.80
C LEU A 328 -2.95 -9.91 -18.74
N LEU A 329 -3.05 -8.68 -18.20
CA LEU A 329 -3.22 -7.48 -19.01
C LEU A 329 -1.97 -6.61 -19.10
N SER A 330 -1.12 -6.57 -18.05
CA SER A 330 -0.06 -5.55 -17.97
C SER A 330 0.96 -5.67 -19.09
N GLU A 331 1.51 -6.84 -19.29
CA GLU A 331 2.52 -7.09 -20.33
C GLU A 331 1.90 -7.00 -21.74
N TYR A 332 0.75 -7.61 -21.93
CA TYR A 332 0.06 -7.60 -23.23
C TYR A 332 -0.24 -6.17 -23.70
N LEU A 333 -0.84 -5.34 -22.83
CA LEU A 333 -1.21 -3.96 -23.19
C LEU A 333 0.03 -3.08 -23.38
N ALA A 334 1.03 -3.22 -22.50
CA ALA A 334 2.28 -2.45 -22.59
C ALA A 334 3.05 -2.75 -23.88
N ASN A 335 3.13 -4.01 -24.30
CA ASN A 335 3.81 -4.41 -25.53
C ASN A 335 3.04 -3.94 -26.77
N LYS A 336 1.70 -4.00 -26.76
CA LYS A 336 0.88 -3.61 -27.90
C LYS A 336 0.81 -2.09 -28.10
N TYR A 337 0.49 -1.35 -27.03
CA TYR A 337 0.18 0.09 -27.12
C TYR A 337 1.30 0.99 -26.54
N GLY A 338 2.25 0.41 -25.82
CA GLY A 338 3.29 1.14 -25.09
C GLY A 338 2.87 1.55 -23.67
N LYS A 339 3.86 1.67 -22.77
CA LYS A 339 3.63 1.92 -21.33
C LYS A 339 2.82 3.20 -21.07
N LYS A 340 3.20 4.33 -21.69
CA LYS A 340 2.53 5.63 -21.51
C LYS A 340 1.05 5.58 -21.88
N GLN A 341 0.72 5.09 -23.07
CA GLN A 341 -0.67 5.07 -23.56
C GLN A 341 -1.53 4.11 -22.73
N THR A 342 -1.00 2.92 -22.43
CA THR A 342 -1.67 1.97 -21.54
C THR A 342 -1.97 2.60 -20.19
N PHE A 343 -1.01 3.28 -19.58
CA PHE A 343 -1.19 3.93 -18.28
C PHE A 343 -2.28 5.01 -18.33
N ILE A 344 -2.24 5.90 -19.36
CA ILE A 344 -3.25 6.95 -19.53
C ILE A 344 -4.67 6.35 -19.63
N VAL A 345 -4.86 5.37 -20.50
CA VAL A 345 -6.19 4.76 -20.70
C VAL A 345 -6.65 4.05 -19.43
N CYS A 346 -5.80 3.21 -18.83
CA CYS A 346 -6.14 2.46 -17.63
C CYS A 346 -6.44 3.38 -16.44
N LEU A 347 -5.64 4.43 -16.21
CA LEU A 347 -5.88 5.37 -15.12
C LEU A 347 -7.13 6.22 -15.36
N THR A 348 -7.41 6.60 -16.61
CA THR A 348 -8.63 7.33 -16.98
C THR A 348 -9.87 6.47 -16.72
N LEU A 349 -9.87 5.21 -17.15
CA LEU A 349 -10.98 4.29 -16.86
C LEU A 349 -11.15 4.07 -15.36
N THR A 350 -10.05 3.93 -14.62
CA THR A 350 -10.07 3.83 -13.15
C THR A 350 -10.72 5.06 -12.52
N ALA A 351 -10.36 6.26 -12.98
CA ALA A 351 -10.95 7.51 -12.50
C ALA A 351 -12.46 7.58 -12.82
N ILE A 352 -12.88 7.18 -14.02
CA ILE A 352 -14.29 7.14 -14.41
C ILE A 352 -15.07 6.16 -13.51
N PHE A 353 -14.59 4.93 -13.36
CA PHE A 353 -15.26 3.95 -12.50
C PHE A 353 -15.27 4.37 -11.02
N THR A 354 -14.25 5.09 -10.56
CA THR A 354 -14.24 5.68 -9.21
C THR A 354 -15.29 6.78 -9.09
N ALA A 355 -15.42 7.67 -10.08
CA ALA A 355 -16.45 8.69 -10.08
C ALA A 355 -17.87 8.11 -10.10
N MET A 356 -18.05 6.98 -10.77
CA MET A 356 -19.35 6.29 -10.87
C MET A 356 -19.88 5.79 -9.51
N PHE A 357 -19.06 5.69 -8.46
CA PHE A 357 -19.54 5.40 -7.10
C PHE A 357 -20.44 6.50 -6.51
N TYR A 358 -20.56 7.64 -7.18
CA TYR A 358 -21.51 8.69 -6.80
C TYR A 358 -22.98 8.32 -7.08
N PHE A 359 -23.25 7.48 -8.10
CA PHE A 359 -24.59 7.23 -8.62
C PHE A 359 -25.36 6.05 -8.00
N PRO A 360 -24.76 4.97 -7.48
CA PRO A 360 -25.51 3.86 -6.96
C PRO A 360 -26.42 4.28 -5.81
N ALA A 361 -27.69 3.84 -5.85
CA ALA A 361 -28.55 3.91 -4.69
C ALA A 361 -28.04 3.01 -3.57
N LYS A 362 -28.34 3.33 -2.33
CA LYS A 362 -27.82 2.65 -1.12
C LYS A 362 -28.11 1.15 -1.06
N ASP A 363 -29.13 0.68 -1.74
CA ASP A 363 -29.60 -0.71 -1.84
C ASP A 363 -29.05 -1.46 -3.06
N ASN A 364 -28.41 -0.75 -4.01
CA ASN A 364 -27.90 -1.36 -5.25
C ASN A 364 -26.50 -1.97 -5.08
N ILE A 365 -26.39 -2.96 -4.21
CA ILE A 365 -25.12 -3.60 -3.83
C ILE A 365 -24.44 -4.25 -5.05
N GLY A 366 -25.20 -4.95 -5.89
CA GLY A 366 -24.66 -5.61 -7.07
C GLY A 366 -23.91 -4.66 -8.01
N PHE A 367 -24.46 -3.46 -8.23
CA PHE A 367 -23.82 -2.44 -9.07
C PHE A 367 -22.53 -1.89 -8.44
N MET A 368 -22.47 -1.71 -7.11
CA MET A 368 -21.26 -1.31 -6.40
C MET A 368 -20.14 -2.35 -6.57
N PHE A 369 -20.47 -3.64 -6.50
CA PHE A 369 -19.52 -4.73 -6.71
C PHE A 369 -19.02 -4.79 -8.17
N VAL A 370 -19.90 -4.58 -9.15
CA VAL A 370 -19.52 -4.47 -10.58
C VAL A 370 -18.58 -3.28 -10.80
N LEU A 371 -18.87 -2.13 -10.21
CA LEU A 371 -17.97 -0.96 -10.30
C LEU A 371 -16.60 -1.24 -9.71
N ASN A 372 -16.53 -1.91 -8.56
CA ASN A 372 -15.25 -2.30 -7.96
C ASN A 372 -14.47 -3.28 -8.84
N PHE A 373 -15.15 -4.27 -9.44
CA PHE A 373 -14.56 -5.19 -10.41
C PHE A 373 -13.94 -4.42 -11.58
N LEU A 374 -14.71 -3.55 -12.24
CA LEU A 374 -14.25 -2.78 -13.40
C LEU A 374 -13.12 -1.81 -13.05
N LYS A 375 -13.23 -1.12 -11.91
CA LYS A 375 -12.19 -0.22 -11.40
C LYS A 375 -10.89 -0.99 -11.13
N SER A 376 -10.97 -2.12 -10.44
CA SER A 376 -9.80 -2.92 -10.08
C SER A 376 -9.13 -3.53 -11.30
N LEU A 377 -9.91 -3.98 -12.28
CA LEU A 377 -9.41 -4.48 -13.56
C LEU A 377 -8.71 -3.38 -14.37
N ALA A 378 -9.30 -2.18 -14.43
CA ALA A 378 -8.70 -1.02 -15.10
C ALA A 378 -7.43 -0.55 -14.41
N TYR A 379 -7.39 -0.56 -13.07
CA TYR A 379 -6.23 -0.13 -12.30
C TYR A 379 -5.05 -1.12 -12.37
N ALA A 380 -5.31 -2.41 -12.52
CA ALA A 380 -4.32 -3.48 -12.43
C ALA A 380 -3.05 -3.24 -13.28
N PRO A 381 -3.13 -2.86 -14.58
CA PRO A 381 -1.93 -2.64 -15.40
C PRO A 381 -1.07 -1.47 -14.93
N THR A 382 -1.64 -0.49 -14.23
CA THR A 382 -0.91 0.72 -13.79
C THR A 382 0.15 0.41 -12.73
N VAL A 383 -0.05 -0.63 -11.92
CA VAL A 383 0.85 -0.98 -10.81
C VAL A 383 2.26 -1.34 -11.28
N PRO A 384 2.48 -2.35 -12.13
CA PRO A 384 3.82 -2.67 -12.62
C PRO A 384 4.34 -1.60 -13.61
N LEU A 385 3.45 -0.95 -14.37
CA LEU A 385 3.86 0.08 -15.31
C LEU A 385 4.45 1.32 -14.62
N LEU A 386 3.98 1.69 -13.44
CA LEU A 386 4.54 2.77 -12.64
C LEU A 386 6.04 2.55 -12.43
N TRP A 387 6.42 1.39 -11.91
CA TRP A 387 7.81 1.05 -11.63
C TRP A 387 8.66 0.91 -12.89
N ALA A 388 8.09 0.35 -13.95
CA ALA A 388 8.77 0.24 -15.25
C ALA A 388 9.03 1.62 -15.88
N MET A 389 8.10 2.57 -15.77
CA MET A 389 8.28 3.93 -16.27
C MET A 389 9.28 4.75 -15.45
N ILE A 390 9.38 4.50 -14.13
CA ILE A 390 10.43 5.09 -13.29
C ILE A 390 11.81 4.61 -13.72
N ALA A 391 11.96 3.32 -14.07
CA ALA A 391 13.20 2.79 -14.61
C ALA A 391 13.54 3.44 -15.97
N ASP A 392 12.55 3.67 -16.86
CA ASP A 392 12.75 4.38 -18.12
C ASP A 392 13.24 5.84 -17.90
N VAL A 393 12.81 6.50 -16.82
CA VAL A 393 13.31 7.84 -16.44
C VAL A 393 14.78 7.79 -16.03
N ALA A 394 15.21 6.74 -15.32
CA ALA A 394 16.63 6.57 -14.99
C ALA A 394 17.51 6.34 -16.24
N ASP A 395 17.01 5.54 -17.19
CA ASP A 395 17.66 5.34 -18.48
C ASP A 395 17.68 6.63 -19.31
N HIS A 396 16.60 7.44 -19.28
CA HIS A 396 16.56 8.74 -19.92
C HIS A 396 17.60 9.73 -19.34
N SER A 397 17.83 9.69 -18.02
CA SER A 397 18.88 10.50 -17.39
C SER A 397 20.27 10.10 -17.91
N GLU A 398 20.55 8.80 -18.05
CA GLU A 398 21.78 8.30 -18.68
C GLU A 398 21.90 8.73 -20.15
N TYR A 399 20.81 8.65 -20.90
CA TYR A 399 20.76 9.00 -22.31
C TYR A 399 21.09 10.48 -22.57
N VAL A 400 20.55 11.40 -21.75
CA VAL A 400 20.68 12.84 -21.93
C VAL A 400 21.94 13.40 -21.27
N HIS A 401 22.25 12.94 -20.06
CA HIS A 401 23.31 13.51 -19.22
C HIS A 401 24.58 12.66 -19.14
N TYR A 402 24.62 11.49 -19.81
CA TYR A 402 25.72 10.52 -19.72
C TYR A 402 25.96 10.04 -18.26
N ARG A 403 24.98 10.19 -17.39
CA ARG A 403 25.05 9.86 -15.96
C ARG A 403 23.75 9.21 -15.51
N ARG A 404 23.88 8.04 -14.92
CA ARG A 404 22.71 7.26 -14.43
C ARG A 404 22.45 7.54 -12.96
N ALA A 405 21.55 8.47 -12.67
CA ALA A 405 21.17 8.83 -11.31
C ALA A 405 20.03 7.95 -10.76
N THR A 406 20.10 6.62 -10.94
CA THR A 406 19.01 5.68 -10.60
C THR A 406 18.54 5.83 -9.16
N GLY A 407 19.47 5.93 -8.20
CA GLY A 407 19.13 6.05 -6.79
C GLY A 407 18.28 7.28 -6.47
N PHE A 408 18.62 8.44 -7.03
CA PHE A 408 17.87 9.69 -6.84
C PHE A 408 16.52 9.68 -7.55
N VAL A 409 16.44 9.11 -8.75
CA VAL A 409 15.18 8.96 -9.49
C VAL A 409 14.18 8.15 -8.66
N PHE A 410 14.59 6.98 -8.18
CA PHE A 410 13.71 6.12 -7.38
C PHE A 410 13.40 6.71 -6.01
N ALA A 411 14.39 7.26 -5.30
CA ALA A 411 14.18 7.85 -3.97
C ALA A 411 13.16 8.98 -4.01
N GLY A 412 13.24 9.87 -5.02
CA GLY A 412 12.28 10.96 -5.15
C GLY A 412 10.85 10.49 -5.45
N VAL A 413 10.70 9.43 -6.25
CA VAL A 413 9.35 8.87 -6.52
C VAL A 413 8.81 8.11 -5.31
N VAL A 414 9.63 7.40 -4.55
CA VAL A 414 9.23 6.78 -3.27
C VAL A 414 8.84 7.84 -2.25
N PHE A 415 9.53 8.99 -2.22
CA PHE A 415 9.12 10.14 -1.41
C PHE A 415 7.73 10.64 -1.83
N ALA A 416 7.45 10.80 -3.15
CA ALA A 416 6.14 11.19 -3.65
C ALA A 416 5.04 10.20 -3.24
N LEU A 417 5.32 8.90 -3.29
CA LEU A 417 4.43 7.83 -2.84
C LEU A 417 4.06 8.02 -1.36
N LYS A 418 5.06 8.13 -0.48
CA LYS A 418 4.84 8.27 0.95
C LYS A 418 4.14 9.58 1.31
N ALA A 419 4.55 10.70 0.68
CA ALA A 419 3.90 11.99 0.83
C ALA A 419 2.43 11.92 0.39
N GLY A 420 2.14 11.26 -0.75
CA GLY A 420 0.79 11.06 -1.26
C GLY A 420 -0.10 10.32 -0.26
N LEU A 421 0.39 9.26 0.37
CA LEU A 421 -0.36 8.52 1.39
C LEU A 421 -0.72 9.40 2.59
N GLY A 422 0.21 10.20 3.09
CA GLY A 422 -0.03 11.11 4.21
C GLY A 422 -1.01 12.23 3.88
N VAL A 423 -0.80 12.88 2.73
CA VAL A 423 -1.68 13.95 2.25
C VAL A 423 -3.08 13.43 1.96
N GLY A 424 -3.21 12.22 1.37
CA GLY A 424 -4.51 11.61 1.09
C GLY A 424 -5.32 11.32 2.37
N GLY A 425 -4.66 10.79 3.40
CA GLY A 425 -5.29 10.58 4.71
C GLY A 425 -5.71 11.89 5.37
N ALA A 426 -4.86 12.93 5.29
CA ALA A 426 -5.17 14.26 5.81
C ALA A 426 -6.36 14.92 5.07
N ILE A 427 -6.38 14.86 3.74
CA ILE A 427 -7.49 15.38 2.94
C ILE A 427 -8.80 14.71 3.35
N LEU A 428 -8.82 13.38 3.48
CA LEU A 428 -10.01 12.69 3.95
C LEU A 428 -10.46 13.17 5.32
N GLY A 429 -9.53 13.28 6.28
CA GLY A 429 -9.85 13.75 7.63
C GLY A 429 -10.45 15.17 7.64
N PHE A 430 -9.87 16.10 6.85
CA PHE A 430 -10.42 17.46 6.71
C PHE A 430 -11.77 17.48 6.00
N LEU A 431 -12.00 16.64 5.00
CA LEU A 431 -13.31 16.52 4.33
C LEU A 431 -14.37 15.99 5.29
N LEU A 432 -14.09 14.93 6.06
CA LEU A 432 -15.02 14.40 7.05
C LEU A 432 -15.43 15.48 8.07
N SER A 433 -14.45 16.20 8.64
CA SER A 433 -14.73 17.32 9.55
C SER A 433 -15.51 18.46 8.88
N GLY A 434 -15.11 18.84 7.66
CA GLY A 434 -15.74 19.92 6.91
C GLY A 434 -17.19 19.66 6.53
N PHE A 435 -17.57 18.39 6.31
CA PHE A 435 -18.94 17.95 6.09
C PHE A 435 -19.69 17.59 7.38
N GLY A 436 -19.09 17.80 8.56
CA GLY A 436 -19.74 17.61 9.85
C GLY A 436 -19.91 16.15 10.26
N TYR A 437 -18.98 15.27 9.85
CA TYR A 437 -18.96 13.89 10.33
C TYR A 437 -18.74 13.85 11.84
N ILE A 438 -19.65 13.17 12.54
CA ILE A 438 -19.58 12.99 14.00
C ILE A 438 -18.81 11.70 14.29
N SER A 439 -17.67 11.84 14.96
CA SER A 439 -16.80 10.73 15.32
C SER A 439 -17.42 9.87 16.41
N GLY A 440 -17.22 8.56 16.33
CA GLY A 440 -17.71 7.56 17.27
C GLY A 440 -18.38 6.38 16.58
N ALA A 441 -18.20 5.18 17.12
CA ALA A 441 -18.78 3.97 16.55
C ALA A 441 -20.32 3.97 16.67
N GLY A 442 -21.01 3.75 15.53
CA GLY A 442 -22.48 3.62 15.50
C GLY A 442 -23.24 4.93 15.66
N VAL A 443 -22.59 6.09 15.57
CA VAL A 443 -23.25 7.39 15.62
C VAL A 443 -23.97 7.67 14.28
N ALA A 444 -25.26 8.01 14.38
CA ALA A 444 -26.02 8.40 13.20
C ALA A 444 -25.49 9.71 12.59
N GLN A 445 -25.23 9.69 11.30
CA GLN A 445 -24.65 10.80 10.56
C GLN A 445 -25.77 11.68 9.93
N SER A 446 -25.48 12.98 9.80
CA SER A 446 -26.36 13.90 9.06
C SER A 446 -26.30 13.65 7.55
N ASP A 447 -27.34 14.08 6.81
CA ASP A 447 -27.35 13.99 5.34
C ASP A 447 -26.15 14.70 4.71
N LEU A 448 -25.69 15.82 5.29
CA LEU A 448 -24.51 16.55 4.84
C LEU A 448 -23.25 15.71 5.02
N ALA A 449 -23.08 15.04 6.16
CA ALA A 449 -21.94 14.15 6.41
C ALA A 449 -21.94 12.94 5.46
N ILE A 450 -23.12 12.33 5.23
CA ILE A 450 -23.27 11.23 4.27
C ILE A 450 -22.91 11.70 2.86
N HIS A 451 -23.36 12.89 2.46
CA HIS A 451 -23.00 13.47 1.15
C HIS A 451 -21.48 13.69 1.04
N GLY A 452 -20.82 14.17 2.10
CA GLY A 452 -19.37 14.30 2.19
C GLY A 452 -18.63 12.97 2.05
N ILE A 453 -19.15 11.90 2.66
CA ILE A 453 -18.63 10.53 2.53
C ILE A 453 -18.75 10.05 1.07
N ILE A 454 -19.89 10.24 0.43
CA ILE A 454 -20.10 9.87 -0.97
C ILE A 454 -19.12 10.62 -1.88
N LEU A 455 -18.95 11.92 -1.70
CA LEU A 455 -17.99 12.72 -2.48
C LEU A 455 -16.55 12.24 -2.27
N SER A 456 -16.17 11.94 -1.01
CA SER A 456 -14.84 11.45 -0.64
C SER A 456 -14.54 10.05 -1.15
N SER A 457 -15.56 9.26 -1.47
CA SER A 457 -15.48 7.91 -2.02
C SER A 457 -15.58 7.86 -3.55
N SER A 458 -15.95 8.97 -4.21
CA SER A 458 -16.27 9.00 -5.64
C SER A 458 -15.59 10.14 -6.40
N LEU A 459 -16.21 11.32 -6.43
CA LEU A 459 -15.80 12.43 -7.32
C LEU A 459 -14.45 13.05 -6.93
N ILE A 460 -14.16 13.21 -5.64
CA ILE A 460 -12.92 13.82 -5.19
C ILE A 460 -11.71 12.90 -5.50
N PRO A 461 -11.73 11.59 -5.17
CA PRO A 461 -10.67 10.67 -5.61
C PRO A 461 -10.53 10.58 -7.13
N ALA A 462 -11.64 10.59 -7.87
CA ALA A 462 -11.61 10.61 -9.33
C ALA A 462 -10.90 11.86 -9.87
N ALA A 463 -11.16 13.03 -9.32
CA ALA A 463 -10.51 14.28 -9.71
C ALA A 463 -8.98 14.23 -9.44
N THR A 464 -8.56 13.65 -8.32
CA THR A 464 -7.12 13.48 -8.02
C THR A 464 -6.45 12.47 -8.97
N PHE A 465 -7.13 11.40 -9.39
CA PHE A 465 -6.62 10.53 -10.47
C PHE A 465 -6.48 11.29 -11.80
N PHE A 466 -7.42 12.16 -12.15
CA PHE A 466 -7.32 12.97 -13.38
C PHE A 466 -6.11 13.91 -13.37
N VAL A 467 -5.71 14.45 -12.23
CA VAL A 467 -4.46 15.21 -12.12
C VAL A 467 -3.25 14.31 -12.49
N GLY A 468 -3.24 13.06 -12.02
CA GLY A 468 -2.26 12.07 -12.44
C GLY A 468 -2.27 11.79 -13.95
N VAL A 469 -3.45 11.68 -14.55
CA VAL A 469 -3.60 11.53 -16.01
C VAL A 469 -3.02 12.74 -16.75
N ILE A 470 -3.33 13.96 -16.28
CA ILE A 470 -2.77 15.20 -16.87
C ILE A 470 -1.24 15.21 -16.80
N ALA A 471 -0.65 14.79 -15.69
CA ALA A 471 0.80 14.68 -15.55
C ALA A 471 1.43 13.76 -16.62
N LEU A 472 0.73 12.67 -16.99
CA LEU A 472 1.21 11.74 -18.03
C LEU A 472 1.26 12.35 -19.44
N PHE A 473 0.46 13.36 -19.75
CA PHE A 473 0.58 14.05 -21.04
C PHE A 473 1.94 14.77 -21.16
N PHE A 474 2.49 15.25 -20.06
CA PHE A 474 3.83 15.87 -19.99
C PHE A 474 4.97 14.85 -19.94
N TYR A 475 4.68 13.55 -19.81
CA TYR A 475 5.71 12.50 -19.86
C TYR A 475 6.12 12.25 -21.31
N PRO A 476 7.39 12.54 -21.72
CA PRO A 476 7.78 12.54 -23.12
C PRO A 476 8.16 11.15 -23.66
N ILE A 477 8.43 10.16 -22.77
CA ILE A 477 8.95 8.86 -23.18
C ILE A 477 7.81 8.00 -23.74
N THR A 478 7.59 8.09 -25.06
CA THR A 478 6.66 7.24 -25.81
C THR A 478 7.30 5.89 -26.13
N LYS A 479 6.54 4.90 -26.62
CA LYS A 479 7.05 3.59 -27.02
C LYS A 479 8.20 3.74 -28.04
N LYS A 480 7.96 4.51 -29.11
CA LYS A 480 8.95 4.75 -30.18
C LYS A 480 10.21 5.47 -29.65
N TYR A 481 10.04 6.44 -28.74
CA TYR A 481 11.16 7.13 -28.12
C TYR A 481 11.97 6.18 -27.23
N ASN A 482 11.29 5.35 -26.43
CA ASN A 482 11.94 4.38 -25.54
C ASN A 482 12.75 3.33 -26.34
N GLU A 483 12.18 2.79 -27.41
CA GLU A 483 12.86 1.83 -28.30
C GLU A 483 14.16 2.43 -28.88
N LYS A 484 14.10 3.68 -29.39
CA LYS A 484 15.26 4.40 -29.88
C LYS A 484 16.32 4.63 -28.79
N MET A 485 15.90 5.13 -27.65
CA MET A 485 16.76 5.38 -26.49
C MET A 485 17.49 4.11 -26.03
N GLN A 486 16.76 2.99 -25.90
CA GLN A 486 17.35 1.72 -25.47
C GLN A 486 18.36 1.18 -26.50
N ALA A 487 18.07 1.31 -27.80
CA ALA A 487 18.99 0.89 -28.85
C ALA A 487 20.30 1.70 -28.79
N GLU A 488 20.22 3.04 -28.69
CA GLU A 488 21.40 3.90 -28.58
C GLU A 488 22.18 3.67 -27.28
N LEU A 489 21.50 3.46 -26.14
CA LEU A 489 22.16 3.13 -24.88
C LEU A 489 22.88 1.77 -24.94
N ALA A 490 22.27 0.76 -25.59
CA ALA A 490 22.90 -0.54 -25.79
C ALA A 490 24.19 -0.41 -26.65
N GLU A 491 24.16 0.41 -27.69
CA GLU A 491 25.32 0.68 -28.53
C GLU A 491 26.45 1.39 -27.75
N ARG A 492 26.12 2.46 -26.98
CA ARG A 492 27.08 3.18 -26.14
C ARG A 492 27.74 2.26 -25.10
N ARG A 493 26.91 1.45 -24.41
CA ARG A 493 27.40 0.49 -23.39
C ARG A 493 28.31 -0.58 -24.01
N SER A 494 28.08 -1.00 -25.26
CA SER A 494 28.92 -1.99 -25.93
C SER A 494 30.28 -1.40 -26.37
N LYS A 495 30.35 -0.09 -26.64
CA LYS A 495 31.57 0.61 -27.09
C LYS A 495 32.40 1.18 -25.92
N ASN A 496 31.94 1.09 -24.68
CA ASN A 496 32.50 1.79 -23.52
C ASN A 496 32.65 3.32 -23.72
N ASP A 497 31.77 3.93 -24.50
CA ASP A 497 31.72 5.37 -24.80
C ASP A 497 30.97 6.10 -23.66
N TYR A 498 31.68 6.39 -22.54
CA TYR A 498 31.19 7.21 -21.45
C TYR A 498 32.13 8.36 -21.12
#